data_7e7e7bdf9fe633a6d8321e941684868c
#
_entry.id   7e7e7bdf9fe633a6d8321e941684868c
#
_cell.length_a   1.000
_cell.length_b   1.000
_cell.length_c   1.000
_cell.angle_alpha   90.00
_cell.angle_beta   90.00
_cell.angle_gamma   90.00
#
_symmetry.space_group_name_H-M   'P 1'
#
loop_
_entity.id
_entity.type
_entity.pdbx_description
1 polymer ?
#
loop_
_entity_poly.entity_id
_entity_poly.type
_entity_poly.pdbx_seq_one_letter_code
_entity_poly.pdbx_strand_id
1 'polypeptide(L)'
;MHWRLGLIAATVLLCLPLSACLEEETIGLSYQAVNHTDQWVSSFLINGEGGVINVPPQGGGGATTCCVTLPRRWNPDMKVTIKWQGGGKWLTDADGKEVIRDGRQVLVEDPWIERTVPVPEYTAQDLGHFTVHFMPNNQVQVKVSVLYPEHPEYLPAYPKQGANQP
;
A
#
# COMPACT_ATOMS: atom_id res chain seq x y z
N MET A 1 67.01 -4.62 53.15
CA MET A 1 66.97 -4.35 51.71
C MET A 1 65.76 -5.16 51.16
N HIS A 2 64.56 -4.52 51.21
CA HIS A 2 63.32 -5.19 50.78
C HIS A 2 62.66 -4.34 49.71
N TRP A 3 62.65 -4.90 48.50
CA TRP A 3 61.98 -4.33 47.34
C TRP A 3 60.51 -4.74 47.36
N ARG A 4 59.62 -3.79 47.48
CA ARG A 4 58.21 -4.02 47.31
C ARG A 4 57.84 -3.66 45.87
N LEU A 5 57.53 -4.69 45.05
CA LEU A 5 56.89 -4.53 43.78
C LEU A 5 55.41 -4.15 44.00
N GLY A 6 55.03 -2.96 43.57
CA GLY A 6 53.61 -2.54 43.51
C GLY A 6 53.02 -3.04 42.21
N LEU A 7 52.03 -3.93 42.30
CA LEU A 7 51.15 -4.28 41.18
C LEU A 7 50.19 -3.15 40.89
N ILE A 8 50.34 -2.47 39.78
CA ILE A 8 49.34 -1.53 39.25
C ILE A 8 48.33 -2.38 38.41
N ALA A 9 47.16 -2.64 39.00
CA ALA A 9 46.04 -3.22 38.27
C ALA A 9 45.40 -2.15 37.37
N ALA A 10 45.71 -2.20 36.09
CA ALA A 10 45.05 -1.36 35.09
C ALA A 10 43.67 -1.94 34.79
N THR A 11 42.62 -1.35 35.36
CA THR A 11 41.22 -1.65 35.05
C THR A 11 40.87 -1.01 33.71
N VAL A 12 40.97 -1.79 32.65
CA VAL A 12 40.45 -1.38 31.32
C VAL A 12 38.92 -1.47 31.38
N LEU A 13 38.30 -0.33 31.56
CA LEU A 13 36.84 -0.17 31.47
C LEU A 13 36.44 -0.29 29.98
N LEU A 14 35.97 -1.49 29.60
CA LEU A 14 35.49 -1.80 28.26
C LEU A 14 34.14 -1.07 28.04
N CYS A 15 34.18 0.13 27.49
CA CYS A 15 32.99 0.84 27.02
C CYS A 15 32.47 0.13 25.77
N LEU A 16 31.59 -0.86 25.96
CA LEU A 16 30.79 -1.41 24.88
C LEU A 16 29.80 -0.31 24.44
N PRO A 17 29.82 0.10 23.16
CA PRO A 17 28.72 0.94 22.65
C PRO A 17 27.46 0.12 22.72
N LEU A 18 26.54 0.44 23.63
CA LEU A 18 25.15 0.02 23.53
C LEU A 18 24.59 0.74 22.29
N SER A 19 24.75 0.10 21.12
CA SER A 19 23.92 0.40 19.96
C SER A 19 22.52 -0.05 20.32
N ALA A 20 21.79 0.79 21.07
CA ALA A 20 20.35 0.63 21.20
C ALA A 20 19.83 0.73 19.76
N CYS A 21 19.47 -0.40 19.17
CA CYS A 21 18.57 -0.42 18.03
C CYS A 21 17.31 0.27 18.55
N LEU A 22 17.14 1.55 18.20
CA LEU A 22 15.87 2.23 18.34
C LEU A 22 14.93 1.50 17.38
N GLU A 23 14.18 0.55 17.90
CA GLU A 23 13.13 -0.12 17.17
C GLU A 23 12.18 0.98 16.69
N GLU A 24 12.07 1.15 15.37
CA GLU A 24 11.23 2.18 14.79
C GLU A 24 9.78 1.87 15.15
N GLU A 25 9.14 2.76 15.89
CA GLU A 25 7.76 2.59 16.31
C GLU A 25 6.85 2.59 15.08
N THR A 26 6.14 1.49 14.85
CA THR A 26 5.24 1.33 13.72
C THR A 26 3.77 1.39 14.13
N ILE A 27 2.89 1.61 13.16
CA ILE A 27 1.44 1.58 13.33
C ILE A 27 0.80 0.84 12.15
N GLY A 28 -0.21 0.02 12.45
CA GLY A 28 -1.07 -0.58 11.44
C GLY A 28 -2.21 0.38 11.09
N LEU A 29 -2.30 0.77 9.82
CA LEU A 29 -3.39 1.59 9.30
C LEU A 29 -4.31 0.73 8.45
N SER A 30 -5.61 0.93 8.61
CA SER A 30 -6.58 0.39 7.65
C SER A 30 -6.36 1.03 6.28
N TYR A 31 -6.57 0.26 5.21
CA TYR A 31 -6.40 0.76 3.85
C TYR A 31 -7.66 0.61 3.01
N GLN A 32 -7.74 1.45 2.00
CA GLN A 32 -8.81 1.50 1.02
C GLN A 32 -8.24 1.92 -0.34
N ALA A 33 -9.05 1.86 -1.38
CA ALA A 33 -8.63 2.27 -2.70
C ALA A 33 -9.66 3.18 -3.39
N VAL A 34 -9.16 4.03 -4.26
CA VAL A 34 -9.95 4.87 -5.18
C VAL A 34 -9.43 4.65 -6.59
N ASN A 35 -10.32 4.38 -7.52
CA ASN A 35 -10.01 4.12 -8.91
C ASN A 35 -10.47 5.30 -9.78
N HIS A 36 -9.49 5.98 -10.38
CA HIS A 36 -9.69 7.11 -11.30
C HIS A 36 -9.60 6.67 -12.76
N THR A 37 -9.75 5.38 -13.03
CA THR A 37 -9.71 4.82 -14.39
C THR A 37 -11.07 4.27 -14.81
N ASP A 38 -11.21 3.94 -16.09
CA ASP A 38 -12.42 3.35 -16.64
C ASP A 38 -12.40 1.80 -16.58
N GLN A 39 -11.38 1.22 -15.94
CA GLN A 39 -11.23 -0.23 -15.83
C GLN A 39 -11.38 -0.68 -14.38
N TRP A 40 -11.92 -1.88 -14.18
CA TRP A 40 -11.97 -2.51 -12.86
C TRP A 40 -10.58 -2.82 -12.34
N VAL A 41 -10.39 -2.66 -11.04
CA VAL A 41 -9.29 -3.28 -10.30
C VAL A 41 -9.88 -4.41 -9.47
N SER A 42 -9.63 -5.65 -9.90
CA SER A 42 -10.19 -6.84 -9.25
C SER A 42 -9.50 -7.16 -7.93
N SER A 43 -8.18 -6.97 -7.90
CA SER A 43 -7.34 -7.28 -6.75
C SER A 43 -6.16 -6.34 -6.66
N PHE A 44 -5.69 -6.07 -5.45
CA PHE A 44 -4.39 -5.43 -5.26
C PHE A 44 -3.70 -5.86 -3.96
N LEU A 45 -2.39 -5.71 -3.94
CA LEU A 45 -1.52 -6.00 -2.81
C LEU A 45 -0.70 -4.75 -2.48
N ILE A 46 -0.41 -4.56 -1.21
CA ILE A 46 0.51 -3.54 -0.69
C ILE A 46 1.68 -4.27 -0.05
N ASN A 47 2.90 -4.08 -0.56
CA ASN A 47 4.12 -4.77 -0.11
C ASN A 47 3.97 -6.32 -0.09
N GLY A 48 3.20 -6.86 -1.04
CA GLY A 48 2.95 -8.30 -1.15
C GLY A 48 1.83 -8.83 -0.25
N GLU A 49 1.25 -7.99 0.60
CA GLU A 49 0.13 -8.33 1.47
C GLU A 49 -1.16 -7.66 0.99
N GLY A 50 -2.31 -8.25 1.27
CA GLY A 50 -3.60 -7.67 0.94
C GLY A 50 -4.69 -8.68 0.69
N GLY A 51 -5.86 -8.17 0.35
CA GLY A 51 -7.05 -8.96 0.04
C GLY A 51 -7.67 -8.56 -1.31
N VAL A 52 -8.56 -9.41 -1.79
CA VAL A 52 -9.36 -9.09 -2.96
C VAL A 52 -10.31 -7.95 -2.63
N ILE A 53 -10.13 -6.80 -3.28
CA ILE A 53 -11.03 -5.67 -3.17
C ILE A 53 -11.44 -5.29 -4.59
N ASN A 54 -12.72 -5.50 -4.93
CA ASN A 54 -13.27 -5.05 -6.20
C ASN A 54 -13.42 -3.54 -6.17
N VAL A 55 -12.55 -2.82 -6.86
CA VAL A 55 -12.61 -1.37 -6.98
C VAL A 55 -13.19 -1.00 -8.34
N PRO A 56 -14.43 -0.50 -8.38
CA PRO A 56 -15.11 -0.19 -9.63
C PRO A 56 -14.42 0.98 -10.36
N PRO A 57 -14.62 1.09 -11.69
CA PRO A 57 -14.22 2.27 -12.44
C PRO A 57 -14.80 3.56 -11.84
N GLN A 58 -14.01 4.63 -11.82
CA GLN A 58 -14.40 5.95 -11.31
C GLN A 58 -15.07 5.89 -9.93
N GLY A 59 -14.52 5.03 -9.04
CA GLY A 59 -15.12 4.80 -7.72
C GLY A 59 -14.14 4.33 -6.67
N GLY A 60 -14.62 4.10 -5.47
CA GLY A 60 -13.85 3.60 -4.34
C GLY A 60 -14.07 2.11 -4.08
N GLY A 61 -13.08 1.47 -3.50
CA GLY A 61 -13.21 0.14 -2.93
C GLY A 61 -14.07 0.16 -1.67
N GLY A 62 -15.14 -0.63 -1.67
CA GLY A 62 -16.23 -0.52 -0.71
C GLY A 62 -15.92 -0.93 0.72
N ALA A 63 -14.84 -1.59 1.04
CA ALA A 63 -14.53 -2.02 2.40
C ALA A 63 -13.13 -1.58 2.80
N THR A 64 -13.05 -0.99 3.98
CA THR A 64 -11.77 -0.74 4.63
C THR A 64 -11.19 -2.06 5.09
N THR A 65 -9.99 -2.39 4.62
CA THR A 65 -9.29 -3.62 4.96
C THR A 65 -8.15 -3.31 5.93
N CYS A 66 -7.84 -4.20 6.83
CA CYS A 66 -6.67 -4.11 7.71
C CYS A 66 -5.52 -4.91 7.12
N CYS A 67 -4.31 -4.58 7.34
CA CYS A 67 -3.70 -3.30 7.68
C CYS A 67 -2.41 -3.15 6.90
N VAL A 68 -2.03 -1.94 6.55
CA VAL A 68 -0.67 -1.62 6.11
C VAL A 68 0.12 -1.10 7.32
N THR A 69 1.31 -1.63 7.54
CA THR A 69 2.19 -1.20 8.62
C THR A 69 3.13 -0.11 8.14
N LEU A 70 3.10 1.03 8.80
CA LEU A 70 3.97 2.18 8.51
C LEU A 70 4.70 2.62 9.78
N PRO A 71 5.90 3.21 9.67
CA PRO A 71 6.53 3.93 10.75
C PRO A 71 5.62 5.07 11.27
N ARG A 72 5.65 5.33 12.56
CA ARG A 72 4.93 6.50 13.13
C ARG A 72 5.54 7.83 12.70
N ARG A 73 6.81 7.83 12.33
CA ARG A 73 7.52 9.00 11.82
C ARG A 73 7.82 8.78 10.35
N TRP A 74 7.38 9.71 9.52
CA TRP A 74 7.71 9.68 8.11
C TRP A 74 9.21 9.92 7.88
N ASN A 75 9.74 9.30 6.85
CA ASN A 75 11.07 9.59 6.32
C ASN A 75 11.03 9.64 4.78
N PRO A 76 11.92 10.43 4.12
CA PRO A 76 11.86 10.68 2.69
C PRO A 76 12.17 9.46 1.81
N ASP A 77 12.78 8.43 2.37
CA ASP A 77 13.12 7.20 1.63
C ASP A 77 11.99 6.16 1.63
N MET A 78 10.91 6.46 2.35
CA MET A 78 9.78 5.56 2.49
C MET A 78 9.05 5.33 1.18
N LYS A 79 8.93 4.05 0.82
CA LYS A 79 8.25 3.60 -0.40
C LYS A 79 7.34 2.41 -0.09
N VAL A 80 6.33 2.26 -0.92
CA VAL A 80 5.46 1.07 -0.91
C VAL A 80 5.37 0.52 -2.32
N THR A 81 5.26 -0.80 -2.41
CA THR A 81 5.02 -1.50 -3.68
C THR A 81 3.55 -1.86 -3.76
N ILE A 82 2.88 -1.34 -4.78
CA ILE A 82 1.49 -1.66 -5.10
C ILE A 82 1.50 -2.60 -6.30
N LYS A 83 0.89 -3.75 -6.14
CA LYS A 83 0.70 -4.74 -7.19
C LYS A 83 -0.79 -4.96 -7.38
N TRP A 84 -1.30 -4.84 -8.61
CA TRP A 84 -2.72 -4.96 -8.86
C TRP A 84 -3.01 -5.65 -10.19
N GLN A 85 -4.26 -6.09 -10.33
CA GLN A 85 -4.77 -6.78 -11.49
C GLN A 85 -6.12 -6.18 -11.89
N GLY A 86 -6.33 -6.05 -13.20
CA GLY A 86 -7.61 -5.62 -13.75
C GLY A 86 -8.71 -6.68 -13.66
N GLY A 87 -9.88 -6.34 -14.16
CA GLY A 87 -11.06 -7.22 -14.12
C GLY A 87 -10.99 -8.40 -15.11
N GLY A 88 -10.05 -8.35 -16.06
CA GLY A 88 -9.98 -9.35 -17.13
C GLY A 88 -11.06 -9.17 -18.20
N LYS A 89 -11.14 -10.15 -19.11
CA LYS A 89 -12.12 -10.18 -20.21
C LYS A 89 -12.74 -11.56 -20.32
N TRP A 90 -14.03 -11.61 -20.57
CA TRP A 90 -14.69 -12.86 -20.91
C TRP A 90 -14.21 -13.36 -22.26
N LEU A 91 -13.81 -14.64 -22.31
CA LEU A 91 -13.31 -15.25 -23.53
C LEU A 91 -14.45 -15.44 -24.52
N THR A 92 -14.24 -14.95 -25.73
CA THR A 92 -15.10 -15.21 -26.88
C THR A 92 -14.32 -15.98 -27.96
N ASP A 93 -15.02 -16.79 -28.75
CA ASP A 93 -14.47 -17.43 -29.91
C ASP A 93 -14.32 -16.46 -31.10
N ALA A 94 -13.89 -16.99 -32.27
CA ALA A 94 -13.68 -16.18 -33.46
C ALA A 94 -14.98 -15.55 -34.01
N ASP A 95 -16.13 -16.11 -33.68
CA ASP A 95 -17.45 -15.62 -34.07
C ASP A 95 -18.07 -14.66 -33.02
N GLY A 96 -17.31 -14.33 -31.96
CA GLY A 96 -17.72 -13.46 -30.87
C GLY A 96 -18.65 -14.15 -29.83
N LYS A 97 -18.75 -15.48 -29.88
CA LYS A 97 -19.61 -16.25 -28.99
C LYS A 97 -18.88 -16.55 -27.68
N GLU A 98 -19.59 -16.52 -26.57
CA GLU A 98 -19.04 -16.85 -25.26
C GLU A 98 -18.47 -18.27 -25.20
N VAL A 99 -17.26 -18.40 -24.69
CA VAL A 99 -16.62 -19.70 -24.46
C VAL A 99 -17.02 -20.20 -23.07
N ILE A 100 -17.74 -21.34 -23.06
CA ILE A 100 -18.17 -22.01 -21.83
C ILE A 100 -17.30 -23.24 -21.59
N ARG A 101 -16.75 -23.39 -20.37
CA ARG A 101 -16.08 -24.61 -19.90
C ARG A 101 -16.70 -25.01 -18.56
N ASP A 102 -17.02 -26.29 -18.45
CA ASP A 102 -17.65 -26.85 -17.24
C ASP A 102 -18.89 -26.07 -16.77
N GLY A 103 -19.68 -25.57 -17.75
CA GLY A 103 -20.92 -24.81 -17.49
C GLY A 103 -20.68 -23.35 -17.03
N ARG A 104 -19.45 -22.84 -17.10
CA ARG A 104 -19.10 -21.47 -16.72
C ARG A 104 -18.43 -20.75 -17.87
N GLN A 105 -18.71 -19.45 -18.00
CA GLN A 105 -17.99 -18.57 -18.90
C GLN A 105 -16.54 -18.47 -18.48
N VAL A 106 -15.61 -18.48 -19.44
CA VAL A 106 -14.16 -18.42 -19.19
C VAL A 106 -13.74 -16.96 -19.09
N LEU A 107 -13.20 -16.56 -17.92
CA LEU A 107 -12.56 -15.29 -17.73
C LEU A 107 -11.06 -15.41 -18.04
N VAL A 108 -10.54 -14.53 -18.89
CA VAL A 108 -9.11 -14.33 -19.09
C VAL A 108 -8.68 -13.15 -18.23
N GLU A 109 -7.98 -13.43 -17.15
CA GLU A 109 -7.51 -12.42 -16.21
C GLU A 109 -6.48 -11.48 -16.87
N ASP A 110 -6.51 -10.22 -16.51
CA ASP A 110 -5.48 -9.27 -16.91
C ASP A 110 -4.13 -9.60 -16.23
N PRO A 111 -3.00 -9.27 -16.84
CA PRO A 111 -1.70 -9.44 -16.20
C PRO A 111 -1.58 -8.54 -14.96
N TRP A 112 -0.82 -9.02 -13.97
CA TRP A 112 -0.47 -8.22 -12.82
C TRP A 112 0.44 -7.05 -13.21
N ILE A 113 0.13 -5.88 -12.68
CA ILE A 113 0.94 -4.65 -12.80
C ILE A 113 1.53 -4.36 -11.44
N GLU A 114 2.78 -3.89 -11.40
CA GLU A 114 3.46 -3.56 -10.15
C GLU A 114 4.15 -2.20 -10.27
N ARG A 115 4.04 -1.39 -9.23
CA ARG A 115 4.71 -0.09 -9.10
C ARG A 115 5.17 0.13 -7.66
N THR A 116 6.41 0.60 -7.52
CA THR A 116 6.92 1.11 -6.25
C THR A 116 6.86 2.63 -6.27
N VAL A 117 6.17 3.20 -5.30
CA VAL A 117 5.94 4.65 -5.21
C VAL A 117 6.35 5.19 -3.85
N PRO A 118 6.80 6.46 -3.78
CA PRO A 118 7.08 7.10 -2.50
C PRO A 118 5.79 7.28 -1.70
N VAL A 119 5.90 7.16 -0.38
CA VAL A 119 4.83 7.56 0.54
C VAL A 119 4.97 9.05 0.80
N PRO A 120 3.97 9.88 0.46
CA PRO A 120 4.00 11.31 0.74
C PRO A 120 4.20 11.59 2.23
N GLU A 121 4.78 12.75 2.55
CA GLU A 121 4.97 13.18 3.92
C GLU A 121 3.66 13.16 4.70
N TYR A 122 3.74 12.66 5.93
CA TYR A 122 2.65 12.66 6.90
C TYR A 122 3.19 12.95 8.29
N THR A 123 2.31 13.44 9.14
CA THR A 123 2.56 13.71 10.55
C THR A 123 1.78 12.73 11.44
N ALA A 124 2.00 12.77 12.75
CA ALA A 124 1.22 11.94 13.68
C ALA A 124 -0.29 12.24 13.64
N GLN A 125 -0.69 13.44 13.22
CA GLN A 125 -2.08 13.85 13.08
C GLN A 125 -2.74 13.29 11.81
N ASP A 126 -1.96 12.85 10.83
CA ASP A 126 -2.46 12.29 9.56
C ASP A 126 -2.67 10.77 9.62
N LEU A 127 -2.23 10.10 10.70
CA LEU A 127 -2.25 8.66 10.86
C LEU A 127 -3.68 8.12 11.08
N GLY A 128 -4.51 8.18 10.04
CA GLY A 128 -5.87 7.64 10.02
C GLY A 128 -6.00 6.45 9.09
N HIS A 129 -5.97 6.70 7.80
CA HIS A 129 -6.17 5.70 6.76
C HIS A 129 -5.04 5.75 5.72
N PHE A 130 -4.75 4.60 5.12
CA PHE A 130 -3.89 4.50 3.95
C PHE A 130 -4.75 4.31 2.71
N THR A 131 -4.67 5.23 1.76
CA THR A 131 -5.46 5.16 0.52
C THR A 131 -4.56 4.95 -0.68
N VAL A 132 -4.91 3.97 -1.53
CA VAL A 132 -4.28 3.71 -2.83
C VAL A 132 -5.16 4.33 -3.91
N HIS A 133 -4.59 5.19 -4.76
CA HIS A 133 -5.26 5.79 -5.91
C HIS A 133 -4.73 5.17 -7.19
N PHE A 134 -5.58 4.44 -7.91
CA PHE A 134 -5.28 3.94 -9.24
C PHE A 134 -5.56 5.04 -10.25
N MET A 135 -4.52 5.51 -10.93
CA MET A 135 -4.54 6.62 -11.86
C MET A 135 -4.46 6.13 -13.32
N PRO A 136 -4.86 6.92 -14.31
CA PRO A 136 -4.68 6.59 -15.72
C PRO A 136 -3.22 6.22 -16.06
N ASN A 137 -3.04 5.48 -17.17
CA ASN A 137 -1.72 5.04 -17.67
C ASN A 137 -0.95 4.14 -16.68
N ASN A 138 -1.66 3.30 -15.92
CA ASN A 138 -1.06 2.38 -14.95
C ASN A 138 -0.16 3.09 -13.93
N GLN A 139 -0.52 4.29 -13.54
CA GLN A 139 0.09 5.01 -12.45
C GLN A 139 -0.66 4.74 -11.14
N VAL A 140 0.04 4.88 -10.03
CA VAL A 140 -0.53 4.75 -8.71
C VAL A 140 0.02 5.83 -7.80
N GLN A 141 -0.81 6.34 -6.92
CA GLN A 141 -0.45 7.25 -5.84
C GLN A 141 -0.96 6.69 -4.53
N VAL A 142 -0.30 7.04 -3.43
CA VAL A 142 -0.76 6.65 -2.10
C VAL A 142 -0.86 7.88 -1.20
N LYS A 143 -1.70 7.79 -0.19
CA LYS A 143 -1.88 8.86 0.79
C LYS A 143 -2.18 8.30 2.17
N VAL A 144 -1.59 8.94 3.18
CA VAL A 144 -1.95 8.76 4.58
C VAL A 144 -2.78 9.97 5.01
N SER A 145 -3.96 9.78 5.56
CA SER A 145 -4.85 10.88 5.94
C SER A 145 -5.90 10.42 6.95
N VAL A 146 -6.33 11.33 7.81
CA VAL A 146 -7.53 11.15 8.65
C VAL A 146 -8.83 11.42 7.88
N LEU A 147 -8.73 12.13 6.74
CA LEU A 147 -9.88 12.39 5.87
C LEU A 147 -10.12 11.20 4.96
N TYR A 148 -11.37 10.83 4.78
CA TYR A 148 -11.80 9.87 3.77
C TYR A 148 -11.75 10.50 2.37
N PRO A 149 -11.58 9.69 1.32
CA PRO A 149 -11.48 10.20 -0.06
C PRO A 149 -12.67 11.03 -0.53
N GLU A 150 -13.85 10.80 0.02
CA GLU A 150 -15.09 11.51 -0.29
C GLU A 150 -15.15 12.92 0.34
N HIS A 151 -14.25 13.22 1.27
CA HIS A 151 -14.23 14.52 1.93
C HIS A 151 -13.82 15.62 0.93
N PRO A 152 -14.51 16.78 0.89
CA PRO A 152 -14.25 17.81 -0.12
C PRO A 152 -12.83 18.40 -0.09
N GLU A 153 -12.14 18.34 1.05
CA GLU A 153 -10.76 18.82 1.18
C GLU A 153 -9.71 17.73 0.91
N TYR A 154 -10.16 16.48 0.64
CA TYR A 154 -9.25 15.39 0.32
C TYR A 154 -8.75 15.50 -1.12
N LEU A 155 -7.45 15.34 -1.34
CA LEU A 155 -6.83 15.31 -2.66
C LEU A 155 -5.98 14.04 -2.83
N PRO A 156 -5.98 13.43 -4.02
CA PRO A 156 -6.77 13.79 -5.21
C PRO A 156 -8.27 13.64 -4.98
N ALA A 157 -9.06 14.50 -5.60
CA ALA A 157 -10.51 14.51 -5.42
C ALA A 157 -11.12 13.15 -5.81
N TYR A 158 -12.15 12.72 -5.07
CA TYR A 158 -12.89 11.50 -5.38
C TYR A 158 -13.53 11.63 -6.78
N PRO A 159 -13.48 10.58 -7.62
CA PRO A 159 -14.07 10.63 -8.94
C PRO A 159 -15.57 10.95 -8.84
N LYS A 160 -16.04 11.90 -9.64
CA LYS A 160 -17.48 12.11 -9.77
C LYS A 160 -18.01 10.97 -10.61
N GLN A 161 -18.80 10.11 -10.01
CA GLN A 161 -19.55 9.09 -10.76
C GLN A 161 -20.32 9.82 -11.88
N GLY A 162 -19.98 9.50 -13.13
CA GLY A 162 -20.72 10.03 -14.27
C GLY A 162 -22.20 9.70 -14.13
N ALA A 163 -23.09 10.62 -14.47
CA ALA A 163 -24.54 10.48 -14.40
C ALA A 163 -25.10 9.34 -15.31
N ASN A 164 -24.26 8.48 -15.83
CA ASN A 164 -24.56 7.42 -16.78
C ASN A 164 -23.99 6.06 -16.32
N GLN A 165 -24.38 5.60 -15.14
CA GLN A 165 -24.38 4.15 -14.92
C GLN A 165 -25.81 3.67 -15.17
N PRO A 166 -25.99 2.70 -16.11
CA PRO A 166 -27.29 2.12 -16.42
C PRO A 166 -27.89 1.36 -15.24
#